data_0718f6d5577a7c42f685cf7d9ab0d404
#
_entry.id   0718f6d5577a7c42f685cf7d9ab0d404
#
_cell.length_a   1.000
_cell.length_b   1.000
_cell.length_c   1.000
_cell.angle_alpha   90.00
_cell.angle_beta   90.00
_cell.angle_gamma   90.00
#
_symmetry.space_group_name_H-M   'P 1'
#
loop_
_entity.id
_entity.type
_entity.pdbx_description
1 polymer ?
#
loop_
_entity_poly.entity_id
_entity_poly.type
_entity_poly.pdbx_seq_one_letter_code
_entity_poly.pdbx_strand_id
1 'polypeptide(L)'
;MPNSKTILGQNFLIDKFVRSRIIKTSNINVNETIIEIGAGKGFLTSELIKHSNKVIALEIDKNLIERLNVKFEGNPNLNILSKDGRFYNVDEYSSMGEYKLIANLPYYAANPILINFLKRNNKPKLIVVMLQKEVALQITAAIGQMRMLSVIVQFYGKPSIVTHIKPKSFKPVPKVHSSLIAIKPYDKPVLKVDSETDFFKLVKLGFSTPRKRLVNSIHHGLNIPKSISLELLDKSKIDASKRPQELSIIEWGNLYKTYNELNNSENVKLNLS
;
A
#
# COMPACT_ATOMS: atom_id res chain seq x y z
N MET A 1 20.63 20.69 -20.87
CA MET A 1 20.13 19.98 -19.69
C MET A 1 18.65 19.73 -19.90
N PRO A 2 18.15 18.51 -19.88
CA PRO A 2 16.72 18.25 -20.08
C PRO A 2 15.95 18.82 -18.88
N ASN A 3 14.89 19.56 -19.18
CA ASN A 3 13.99 20.20 -18.22
C ASN A 3 13.47 19.16 -17.18
N SER A 4 13.70 19.40 -15.91
CA SER A 4 13.25 18.59 -14.76
C SER A 4 11.72 18.39 -14.69
N LYS A 5 10.96 19.00 -15.56
CA LYS A 5 9.49 18.93 -15.63
C LYS A 5 8.92 17.60 -16.12
N THR A 6 9.74 16.71 -16.69
CA THR A 6 9.26 15.47 -17.34
C THR A 6 9.51 14.20 -16.51
N ILE A 7 10.25 14.28 -15.40
CA ILE A 7 10.76 13.09 -14.69
C ILE A 7 9.76 12.50 -13.69
N LEU A 8 8.82 13.28 -13.14
CA LEU A 8 7.95 12.81 -12.03
C LEU A 8 6.54 12.35 -12.44
N GLY A 9 6.12 12.49 -13.73
CA GLY A 9 4.80 12.02 -14.19
C GLY A 9 3.64 12.51 -13.32
N GLN A 10 3.71 13.73 -12.80
CA GLN A 10 2.75 14.28 -11.85
C GLN A 10 1.42 14.62 -12.54
N ASN A 11 0.33 14.01 -12.07
CA ASN A 11 -1.03 14.33 -12.48
C ASN A 11 -1.75 15.02 -11.31
N PHE A 12 -1.92 16.33 -11.41
CA PHE A 12 -2.55 17.12 -10.36
C PHE A 12 -4.07 16.97 -10.42
N LEU A 13 -4.68 16.63 -9.30
CA LEU A 13 -6.13 16.64 -9.14
C LEU A 13 -6.65 18.08 -9.29
N ILE A 14 -7.72 18.25 -10.10
CA ILE A 14 -8.38 19.54 -10.32
C ILE A 14 -9.89 19.47 -10.08
N ASP A 15 -10.43 18.28 -9.90
CA ASP A 15 -11.86 18.02 -9.79
C ASP A 15 -12.34 18.21 -8.35
N LYS A 16 -13.20 19.22 -8.15
CA LYS A 16 -13.78 19.56 -6.83
C LYS A 16 -14.69 18.46 -6.28
N PHE A 17 -15.41 17.72 -7.14
CA PHE A 17 -16.26 16.61 -6.68
C PHE A 17 -15.44 15.46 -6.14
N VAL A 18 -14.33 15.14 -6.82
CA VAL A 18 -13.39 14.13 -6.33
C VAL A 18 -12.79 14.56 -4.99
N ARG A 19 -12.36 15.83 -4.86
CA ARG A 19 -11.84 16.38 -3.61
C ARG A 19 -12.88 16.27 -2.48
N SER A 20 -14.12 16.69 -2.72
CA SER A 20 -15.21 16.54 -1.72
C SER A 20 -15.44 15.08 -1.34
N ARG A 21 -15.34 14.16 -2.30
CA ARG A 21 -15.47 12.72 -2.02
C ARG A 21 -14.35 12.22 -1.14
N ILE A 22 -13.10 12.68 -1.36
CA ILE A 22 -11.95 12.35 -0.50
C ILE A 22 -12.24 12.80 0.94
N ILE A 23 -12.60 14.06 1.14
CA ILE A 23 -12.90 14.62 2.46
C ILE A 23 -14.03 13.85 3.17
N LYS A 24 -15.14 13.62 2.46
CA LYS A 24 -16.27 12.84 2.99
C LYS A 24 -15.85 11.43 3.41
N THR A 25 -15.05 10.74 2.57
CA THR A 25 -14.57 9.39 2.86
C THR A 25 -13.61 9.37 4.05
N SER A 26 -12.80 10.41 4.19
CA SER A 26 -11.80 10.52 5.26
C SER A 26 -12.44 10.79 6.63
N ASN A 27 -13.66 11.27 6.69
CA ASN A 27 -14.40 11.54 7.94
C ASN A 27 -13.48 12.17 9.01
N ILE A 28 -12.90 13.32 8.66
CA ILE A 28 -11.87 13.98 9.47
C ILE A 28 -12.50 14.60 10.72
N ASN A 29 -11.93 14.32 11.88
CA ASN A 29 -12.20 15.09 13.11
C ASN A 29 -11.19 16.24 13.20
N VAL A 30 -11.63 17.40 13.68
CA VAL A 30 -10.82 18.63 13.74
C VAL A 30 -9.50 18.47 14.53
N ASN A 31 -9.49 17.59 15.52
CA ASN A 31 -8.32 17.32 16.37
C ASN A 31 -7.42 16.20 15.86
N GLU A 32 -7.80 15.52 14.76
CA GLU A 32 -6.96 14.46 14.19
C GLU A 32 -5.81 15.03 13.38
N THR A 33 -4.65 14.41 13.47
CA THR A 33 -3.52 14.71 12.59
C THR A 33 -3.76 14.10 11.21
N ILE A 34 -3.56 14.88 10.17
CA ILE A 34 -3.64 14.41 8.78
C ILE A 34 -2.24 14.46 8.17
N ILE A 35 -1.82 13.34 7.58
CA ILE A 35 -0.62 13.29 6.73
C ILE A 35 -1.09 13.27 5.28
N GLU A 36 -0.71 14.30 4.52
CA GLU A 36 -0.89 14.36 3.07
C GLU A 36 0.43 14.04 2.37
N ILE A 37 0.42 13.13 1.40
CA ILE A 37 1.61 12.80 0.60
C ILE A 37 1.43 13.29 -0.83
N GLY A 38 2.42 14.06 -1.31
CA GLY A 38 2.38 14.67 -2.62
C GLY A 38 1.40 15.83 -2.66
N ALA A 39 1.60 16.84 -1.80
CA ALA A 39 0.72 18.01 -1.70
C ALA A 39 0.59 18.78 -3.03
N GLY A 40 1.59 18.69 -3.91
CA GLY A 40 1.59 19.23 -5.25
C GLY A 40 1.35 20.75 -5.26
N LYS A 41 0.24 21.16 -5.90
CA LYS A 41 -0.15 22.59 -5.95
C LYS A 41 -1.04 23.00 -4.76
N GLY A 42 -1.20 22.15 -3.76
CA GLY A 42 -2.00 22.42 -2.56
C GLY A 42 -3.51 22.41 -2.82
N PHE A 43 -4.00 21.63 -3.82
CA PHE A 43 -5.42 21.56 -4.13
C PHE A 43 -6.20 20.77 -3.08
N LEU A 44 -5.65 19.66 -2.62
CA LEU A 44 -6.22 18.86 -1.55
C LEU A 44 -5.87 19.48 -0.18
N THR A 45 -4.63 19.92 0.01
CA THR A 45 -4.14 20.63 1.21
C THR A 45 -5.09 21.76 1.61
N SER A 46 -5.52 22.62 0.65
CA SER A 46 -6.40 23.75 0.92
C SER A 46 -7.78 23.35 1.48
N GLU A 47 -8.17 22.12 1.33
CA GLU A 47 -9.41 21.60 1.92
C GLU A 47 -9.12 20.91 3.27
N LEU A 48 -8.02 20.15 3.35
CA LEU A 48 -7.63 19.45 4.59
C LEU A 48 -7.46 20.39 5.78
N ILE A 49 -6.81 21.56 5.58
CA ILE A 49 -6.60 22.56 6.63
C ILE A 49 -7.88 23.21 7.16
N LYS A 50 -9.01 23.08 6.46
CA LYS A 50 -10.32 23.54 6.93
C LYS A 50 -10.99 22.52 7.85
N HIS A 51 -10.58 21.25 7.77
CA HIS A 51 -11.19 20.14 8.50
C HIS A 51 -10.33 19.60 9.63
N SER A 52 -9.03 19.96 9.68
CA SER A 52 -8.10 19.54 10.71
C SER A 52 -7.21 20.69 11.16
N ASN A 53 -6.95 20.76 12.46
CA ASN A 53 -6.01 21.72 13.05
C ASN A 53 -4.54 21.29 12.90
N LYS A 54 -4.26 20.09 12.38
CA LYS A 54 -2.90 19.58 12.23
C LYS A 54 -2.74 18.79 10.94
N VAL A 55 -2.29 19.46 9.89
CA VAL A 55 -1.99 18.86 8.58
C VAL A 55 -0.48 18.87 8.36
N ILE A 56 0.10 17.72 8.09
CA ILE A 56 1.50 17.53 7.71
C ILE A 56 1.51 17.14 6.23
N ALA A 57 2.00 18.06 5.39
CA ALA A 57 2.06 17.88 3.95
C ALA A 57 3.47 17.50 3.52
N LEU A 58 3.65 16.32 2.95
CA LEU A 58 4.92 15.85 2.42
C LEU A 58 5.00 16.13 0.92
N GLU A 59 6.05 16.78 0.49
CA GLU A 59 6.34 17.04 -0.92
C GLU A 59 7.86 16.90 -1.17
N ILE A 60 8.26 16.43 -2.35
CA ILE A 60 9.67 16.24 -2.72
C ILE A 60 10.17 17.28 -3.72
N ASP A 61 9.27 17.91 -4.47
CA ASP A 61 9.60 18.93 -5.45
C ASP A 61 9.79 20.28 -4.77
N LYS A 62 11.04 20.77 -4.76
CA LYS A 62 11.41 22.04 -4.11
C LYS A 62 10.61 23.23 -4.65
N ASN A 63 10.35 23.28 -5.96
CA ASN A 63 9.56 24.37 -6.57
C ASN A 63 8.10 24.36 -6.09
N LEU A 64 7.54 23.15 -5.86
CA LEU A 64 6.19 23.03 -5.30
C LEU A 64 6.17 23.41 -3.82
N ILE A 65 7.19 23.02 -3.05
CA ILE A 65 7.32 23.39 -1.63
C ILE A 65 7.37 24.92 -1.48
N GLU A 66 8.19 25.62 -2.28
CA GLU A 66 8.25 27.09 -2.27
C GLU A 66 6.88 27.72 -2.53
N ARG A 67 6.18 27.22 -3.56
CA ARG A 67 4.82 27.69 -3.89
C ARG A 67 3.80 27.38 -2.80
N LEU A 68 3.91 26.23 -2.13
CA LEU A 68 3.04 25.87 -1.00
C LEU A 68 3.30 26.80 0.20
N ASN A 69 4.56 27.09 0.51
CA ASN A 69 4.94 28.01 1.59
C ASN A 69 4.36 29.41 1.36
N VAL A 70 4.50 29.96 0.16
CA VAL A 70 3.90 31.25 -0.18
C VAL A 70 2.37 31.19 -0.13
N LYS A 71 1.76 30.14 -0.68
CA LYS A 71 0.30 30.01 -0.76
C LYS A 71 -0.38 29.89 0.61
N PHE A 72 0.28 29.25 1.55
CA PHE A 72 -0.26 28.97 2.88
C PHE A 72 0.52 29.70 4.00
N GLU A 73 1.21 30.79 3.65
CA GLU A 73 1.96 31.58 4.60
C GLU A 73 1.13 31.95 5.84
N GLY A 74 1.69 31.77 7.02
CA GLY A 74 1.04 32.08 8.30
C GLY A 74 -0.09 31.12 8.72
N ASN A 75 -0.35 30.03 7.98
CA ASN A 75 -1.38 29.08 8.38
C ASN A 75 -0.90 28.16 9.52
N PRO A 76 -1.44 28.28 10.74
CA PRO A 76 -0.95 27.54 11.91
C PRO A 76 -1.27 26.03 11.85
N ASN A 77 -2.24 25.62 11.00
CA ASN A 77 -2.71 24.24 10.91
C ASN A 77 -1.89 23.39 9.92
N LEU A 78 -0.91 23.98 9.22
CA LEU A 78 -0.16 23.31 8.16
C LEU A 78 1.34 23.31 8.43
N ASN A 79 1.92 22.11 8.37
CA ASN A 79 3.38 21.91 8.36
C ASN A 79 3.79 21.26 7.03
N ILE A 80 4.58 21.95 6.23
CA ILE A 80 5.06 21.45 4.93
C ILE A 80 6.48 20.91 5.12
N LEU A 81 6.67 19.63 4.79
CA LEU A 81 7.94 18.94 4.95
C LEU A 81 8.49 18.47 3.60
N SER A 82 9.77 18.80 3.36
CA SER A 82 10.52 18.26 2.22
C SER A 82 10.94 16.82 2.51
N LYS A 83 10.01 15.86 2.36
CA LYS A 83 10.22 14.45 2.68
C LYS A 83 9.59 13.55 1.64
N ASP A 84 10.23 12.41 1.40
CA ASP A 84 9.70 11.34 0.55
C ASP A 84 8.84 10.39 1.36
N GLY A 85 7.56 10.25 0.99
CA GLY A 85 6.62 9.35 1.68
C GLY A 85 7.02 7.88 1.65
N ARG A 86 7.89 7.45 0.72
CA ARG A 86 8.41 6.08 0.68
C ARG A 86 9.28 5.73 1.88
N PHE A 87 9.95 6.75 2.44
CA PHE A 87 10.93 6.61 3.52
C PHE A 87 10.54 7.37 4.78
N TYR A 88 9.41 8.10 4.74
CA TYR A 88 8.95 8.87 5.89
C TYR A 88 8.64 7.94 7.05
N ASN A 89 9.29 8.19 8.17
CA ASN A 89 9.14 7.39 9.38
C ASN A 89 8.28 8.14 10.41
N VAL A 90 7.02 7.72 10.52
CA VAL A 90 6.08 8.31 11.49
C VAL A 90 6.46 7.95 12.92
N ASP A 91 7.10 6.80 13.13
CA ASP A 91 7.48 6.32 14.46
C ASP A 91 8.56 7.21 15.13
N GLU A 92 9.27 8.03 14.33
CA GLU A 92 10.20 9.06 14.86
C GLU A 92 9.48 10.25 15.51
N TYR A 93 8.17 10.35 15.33
CA TYR A 93 7.35 11.43 15.87
C TYR A 93 6.39 10.89 16.93
N SER A 94 6.92 10.48 18.07
CA SER A 94 6.17 9.87 19.19
C SER A 94 4.99 10.74 19.69
N SER A 95 5.05 12.05 19.48
CA SER A 95 3.99 13.00 19.83
C SER A 95 2.88 13.14 18.80
N MET A 96 2.93 12.36 17.70
CA MET A 96 1.96 12.50 16.60
C MET A 96 0.54 12.05 17.00
N GLY A 97 0.42 11.07 17.91
CA GLY A 97 -0.87 10.51 18.28
C GLY A 97 -1.53 9.77 17.12
N GLU A 98 -2.86 9.71 17.13
CA GLU A 98 -3.65 9.12 16.04
C GLU A 98 -3.64 10.02 14.81
N TYR A 99 -3.52 9.42 13.63
CA TYR A 99 -3.50 10.16 12.37
C TYR A 99 -4.20 9.41 11.24
N LYS A 100 -4.55 10.14 10.19
CA LYS A 100 -5.04 9.58 8.92
C LYS A 100 -4.07 9.92 7.80
N LEU A 101 -3.93 9.01 6.84
CA LEU A 101 -3.16 9.22 5.62
C LEU A 101 -4.12 9.54 4.47
N ILE A 102 -3.99 10.71 3.88
CA ILE A 102 -4.83 11.15 2.78
C ILE A 102 -3.94 11.63 1.64
N ALA A 103 -4.10 11.08 0.43
CA ALA A 103 -3.18 11.42 -0.66
C ALA A 103 -3.77 11.19 -2.06
N ASN A 104 -3.30 12.03 -2.99
CA ASN A 104 -3.27 11.71 -4.42
C ASN A 104 -1.88 11.18 -4.76
N LEU A 105 -1.67 9.87 -4.60
CA LEU A 105 -0.34 9.28 -4.70
C LEU A 105 0.22 9.32 -6.13
N PRO A 106 1.50 9.66 -6.30
CA PRO A 106 2.17 9.51 -7.59
C PRO A 106 2.23 8.02 -7.95
N TYR A 107 1.80 7.66 -9.15
CA TYR A 107 1.59 6.25 -9.54
C TYR A 107 2.81 5.37 -9.36
N TYR A 108 4.01 5.90 -9.66
CA TYR A 108 5.26 5.16 -9.53
C TYR A 108 5.66 4.84 -8.09
N ALA A 109 5.19 5.64 -7.13
CA ALA A 109 5.56 5.53 -5.71
C ALA A 109 4.41 5.01 -4.82
N ALA A 110 3.21 4.78 -5.37
CA ALA A 110 2.02 4.45 -4.60
C ALA A 110 2.18 3.19 -3.75
N ASN A 111 2.69 2.10 -4.35
CA ASN A 111 2.85 0.82 -3.65
C ASN A 111 3.88 0.91 -2.51
N PRO A 112 5.11 1.40 -2.72
CA PRO A 112 6.08 1.53 -1.63
C PRO A 112 5.60 2.48 -0.52
N ILE A 113 4.89 3.55 -0.85
CA ILE A 113 4.30 4.45 0.16
C ILE A 113 3.26 3.71 1.01
N LEU A 114 2.29 3.04 0.38
CA LEU A 114 1.27 2.29 1.10
C LEU A 114 1.86 1.23 2.04
N ILE A 115 2.81 0.46 1.52
CA ILE A 115 3.48 -0.60 2.30
C ILE A 115 4.26 0.02 3.47
N ASN A 116 4.94 1.15 3.26
CA ASN A 116 5.66 1.85 4.30
C ASN A 116 4.73 2.20 5.48
N PHE A 117 3.58 2.82 5.24
CA PHE A 117 2.65 3.22 6.30
C PHE A 117 1.89 2.05 6.94
N LEU A 118 1.61 0.98 6.19
CA LEU A 118 0.92 -0.20 6.71
C LEU A 118 1.80 -1.05 7.64
N LYS A 119 3.12 -1.01 7.46
CA LYS A 119 4.09 -1.79 8.26
C LYS A 119 4.52 -1.10 9.56
N ARG A 120 4.20 0.19 9.75
CA ARG A 120 4.63 0.93 10.93
C ARG A 120 3.95 0.45 12.21
N ASN A 121 4.61 0.66 13.34
CA ASN A 121 4.02 0.43 14.65
C ASN A 121 2.89 1.43 14.90
N ASN A 122 3.16 2.73 14.67
CA ASN A 122 2.13 3.76 14.65
C ASN A 122 1.47 3.78 13.25
N LYS A 123 0.37 3.05 13.10
CA LYS A 123 -0.39 2.97 11.85
C LYS A 123 -1.42 4.08 11.76
N PRO A 124 -1.75 4.55 10.54
CA PRO A 124 -2.87 5.47 10.37
C PRO A 124 -4.19 4.77 10.75
N LYS A 125 -5.11 5.50 11.36
CA LYS A 125 -6.47 4.98 11.64
C LYS A 125 -7.27 4.72 10.38
N LEU A 126 -6.98 5.47 9.33
CA LEU A 126 -7.58 5.32 8.01
C LEU A 126 -6.61 5.82 6.94
N ILE A 127 -6.53 5.10 5.84
CA ILE A 127 -5.82 5.51 4.62
C ILE A 127 -6.86 5.79 3.55
N VAL A 128 -6.90 7.00 3.00
CA VAL A 128 -7.77 7.39 1.88
C VAL A 128 -6.90 7.92 0.75
N VAL A 129 -6.73 7.12 -0.29
CA VAL A 129 -5.76 7.43 -1.34
C VAL A 129 -6.31 7.20 -2.75
N MET A 130 -5.80 7.99 -3.69
CA MET A 130 -6.03 7.75 -5.11
C MET A 130 -4.86 7.00 -5.71
N LEU A 131 -5.19 5.97 -6.51
CA LEU A 131 -4.26 5.09 -7.21
C LEU A 131 -4.72 4.89 -8.64
N GLN A 132 -3.86 4.30 -9.49
CA GLN A 132 -4.33 3.75 -10.76
C GLN A 132 -5.41 2.69 -10.51
N LYS A 133 -6.43 2.66 -11.38
CA LYS A 133 -7.57 1.73 -11.25
C LYS A 133 -7.11 0.28 -11.16
N GLU A 134 -6.13 -0.12 -11.97
CA GLU A 134 -5.59 -1.47 -11.96
C GLU A 134 -4.95 -1.84 -10.60
N VAL A 135 -4.17 -0.93 -10.02
CA VAL A 135 -3.54 -1.12 -8.71
C VAL A 135 -4.61 -1.24 -7.62
N ALA A 136 -5.64 -0.40 -7.67
CA ALA A 136 -6.76 -0.47 -6.73
C ALA A 136 -7.50 -1.83 -6.82
N LEU A 137 -7.75 -2.32 -8.03
CA LEU A 137 -8.36 -3.64 -8.27
C LEU A 137 -7.47 -4.77 -7.75
N GLN A 138 -6.15 -4.68 -7.93
CA GLN A 138 -5.22 -5.66 -7.34
C GLN A 138 -5.27 -5.66 -5.81
N ILE A 139 -5.22 -4.49 -5.18
CA ILE A 139 -5.24 -4.36 -3.71
C ILE A 139 -6.53 -4.93 -3.12
N THR A 140 -7.67 -4.72 -3.77
CA THR A 140 -9.00 -5.13 -3.29
C THR A 140 -9.47 -6.49 -3.85
N ALA A 141 -8.59 -7.20 -4.55
CA ALA A 141 -8.95 -8.46 -5.19
C ALA A 141 -9.41 -9.52 -4.17
N ALA A 142 -10.47 -10.22 -4.51
CA ALA A 142 -10.96 -11.39 -3.77
C ALA A 142 -10.13 -12.64 -4.10
N ILE A 143 -10.32 -13.70 -3.31
CA ILE A 143 -9.77 -15.04 -3.58
C ILE A 143 -10.16 -15.46 -5.00
N GLY A 144 -9.23 -16.05 -5.73
CA GLY A 144 -9.35 -16.37 -7.16
C GLY A 144 -8.73 -15.32 -8.08
N GLN A 145 -8.57 -14.09 -7.61
CA GLN A 145 -7.98 -12.99 -8.37
C GLN A 145 -6.84 -12.27 -7.62
N MET A 146 -6.41 -12.81 -6.49
CA MET A 146 -5.37 -12.20 -5.66
C MET A 146 -4.04 -12.07 -6.41
N ARG A 147 -3.27 -11.09 -6.01
CA ARG A 147 -1.89 -10.85 -6.42
C ARG A 147 -1.03 -10.70 -5.17
N MET A 148 0.27 -10.67 -5.35
CA MET A 148 1.18 -10.41 -4.21
C MET A 148 0.79 -9.14 -3.44
N LEU A 149 0.45 -8.05 -4.16
CA LEU A 149 0.04 -6.79 -3.54
C LEU A 149 -1.28 -6.93 -2.74
N SER A 150 -2.23 -7.78 -3.20
CA SER A 150 -3.44 -8.10 -2.44
C SER A 150 -3.09 -8.71 -1.10
N VAL A 151 -2.22 -9.72 -1.11
CA VAL A 151 -1.79 -10.41 0.12
C VAL A 151 -1.13 -9.43 1.08
N ILE A 152 -0.19 -8.60 0.59
CA ILE A 152 0.52 -7.63 1.45
C ILE A 152 -0.47 -6.66 2.09
N VAL A 153 -1.32 -5.99 1.31
CA VAL A 153 -2.21 -4.96 1.84
C VAL A 153 -3.28 -5.56 2.76
N GLN A 154 -3.86 -6.69 2.37
CA GLN A 154 -4.90 -7.34 3.16
C GLN A 154 -4.37 -8.06 4.41
N PHE A 155 -3.08 -8.33 4.46
CA PHE A 155 -2.40 -8.80 5.67
C PHE A 155 -2.41 -7.72 6.77
N TYR A 156 -2.28 -6.44 6.39
CA TYR A 156 -2.19 -5.32 7.32
C TYR A 156 -3.49 -4.54 7.52
N GLY A 157 -4.49 -4.68 6.61
CA GLY A 157 -5.71 -3.88 6.69
C GLY A 157 -6.79 -4.34 5.72
N LYS A 158 -7.97 -3.76 5.84
CA LYS A 158 -9.15 -4.04 4.99
C LYS A 158 -9.28 -2.94 3.93
N PRO A 159 -8.90 -3.18 2.66
CA PRO A 159 -9.08 -2.24 1.57
C PRO A 159 -10.50 -2.30 1.00
N SER A 160 -10.98 -1.16 0.48
CA SER A 160 -12.23 -1.05 -0.27
C SER A 160 -12.13 0.03 -1.35
N ILE A 161 -12.77 -0.20 -2.50
CA ILE A 161 -12.91 0.82 -3.54
C ILE A 161 -14.08 1.71 -3.17
N VAL A 162 -13.84 3.03 -3.12
CA VAL A 162 -14.87 4.04 -2.86
C VAL A 162 -15.53 4.48 -4.15
N THR A 163 -14.72 4.79 -5.18
CA THR A 163 -15.20 5.18 -6.51
C THR A 163 -14.09 5.13 -7.55
N HIS A 164 -14.47 5.01 -8.81
CA HIS A 164 -13.56 5.18 -9.94
C HIS A 164 -13.56 6.63 -10.42
N ILE A 165 -12.40 7.11 -10.87
CA ILE A 165 -12.17 8.50 -11.25
C ILE A 165 -11.69 8.57 -12.69
N LYS A 166 -12.35 9.43 -13.49
CA LYS A 166 -12.03 9.61 -14.89
C LYS A 166 -10.73 10.42 -15.07
N PRO A 167 -9.94 10.18 -16.13
CA PRO A 167 -8.70 10.91 -16.39
C PRO A 167 -8.86 12.42 -16.45
N LYS A 168 -9.99 12.94 -16.94
CA LYS A 168 -10.29 14.36 -17.03
C LYS A 168 -10.30 15.12 -15.69
N SER A 169 -10.37 14.40 -14.57
CA SER A 169 -10.28 14.97 -13.21
C SER A 169 -8.86 15.44 -12.84
N PHE A 170 -7.88 15.23 -13.73
CA PHE A 170 -6.46 15.56 -13.51
C PHE A 170 -5.90 16.47 -14.62
N LYS A 171 -4.83 17.22 -14.31
CA LYS A 171 -4.03 18.02 -15.24
C LYS A 171 -2.53 17.86 -14.95
N PRO A 172 -1.71 17.39 -15.91
CA PRO A 172 -2.10 16.84 -17.21
C PRO A 172 -3.02 15.62 -17.10
N VAL A 173 -3.77 15.33 -18.17
CA VAL A 173 -4.71 14.19 -18.20
C VAL A 173 -3.92 12.88 -18.30
N PRO A 174 -4.02 11.96 -17.32
CA PRO A 174 -3.35 10.67 -17.39
C PRO A 174 -3.96 9.76 -18.46
N LYS A 175 -3.19 8.78 -18.94
CA LYS A 175 -3.65 7.78 -19.91
C LYS A 175 -4.59 6.73 -19.31
N VAL A 176 -4.66 6.62 -18.00
CA VAL A 176 -5.38 5.57 -17.28
C VAL A 176 -6.38 6.17 -16.29
N HIS A 177 -7.41 5.39 -15.95
CA HIS A 177 -8.34 5.74 -14.89
C HIS A 177 -7.66 5.60 -13.53
N SER A 178 -8.15 6.35 -12.55
CA SER A 178 -7.80 6.23 -11.15
C SER A 178 -8.94 5.62 -10.35
N SER A 179 -8.66 5.28 -9.10
CA SER A 179 -9.67 4.92 -8.11
C SER A 179 -9.32 5.55 -6.79
N LEU A 180 -10.33 6.03 -6.08
CA LEU A 180 -10.26 6.36 -4.68
C LEU A 180 -10.50 5.08 -3.88
N ILE A 181 -9.57 4.74 -3.00
CA ILE A 181 -9.70 3.61 -2.09
C ILE A 181 -9.62 4.08 -0.65
N ALA A 182 -10.26 3.34 0.23
CA ALA A 182 -10.11 3.45 1.67
C ALA A 182 -9.51 2.14 2.19
N ILE A 183 -8.50 2.23 3.07
CA ILE A 183 -7.92 1.08 3.76
C ILE A 183 -8.06 1.36 5.25
N LYS A 184 -8.70 0.44 5.98
CA LYS A 184 -8.73 0.45 7.45
C LYS A 184 -7.66 -0.51 7.94
N PRO A 185 -6.51 0.00 8.41
CA PRO A 185 -5.46 -0.84 8.97
C PRO A 185 -5.97 -1.63 10.17
N TYR A 186 -5.44 -2.83 10.36
CA TYR A 186 -5.66 -3.61 11.58
C TYR A 186 -4.64 -3.18 12.65
N ASP A 187 -5.02 -3.23 13.90
CA ASP A 187 -4.11 -2.97 15.03
C ASP A 187 -2.93 -3.97 15.00
N LYS A 188 -3.23 -5.24 14.72
CA LYS A 188 -2.23 -6.29 14.47
C LYS A 188 -2.51 -6.91 13.11
N PRO A 189 -1.49 -7.42 12.41
CA PRO A 189 -1.69 -8.17 11.17
C PRO A 189 -2.71 -9.29 11.35
N VAL A 190 -3.43 -9.63 10.26
CA VAL A 190 -4.50 -10.66 10.29
C VAL A 190 -3.96 -12.04 10.66
N LEU A 191 -2.66 -12.27 10.51
CA LEU A 191 -1.93 -13.47 10.90
C LEU A 191 -0.73 -13.11 11.76
N LYS A 192 -0.48 -13.91 12.79
CA LYS A 192 0.78 -13.90 13.50
C LYS A 192 1.77 -14.81 12.78
N VAL A 193 2.88 -14.26 12.32
CA VAL A 193 3.99 -14.97 11.67
C VAL A 193 5.30 -14.65 12.40
N ASP A 194 6.24 -15.60 12.40
CA ASP A 194 7.52 -15.43 13.10
C ASP A 194 8.41 -14.38 12.42
N SER A 195 8.38 -14.35 11.08
CA SER A 195 9.09 -13.36 10.25
C SER A 195 8.19 -12.90 9.11
N GLU A 196 7.74 -11.65 9.15
CA GLU A 196 6.97 -11.06 8.03
C GLU A 196 7.80 -11.02 6.74
N THR A 197 9.11 -10.80 6.86
CA THR A 197 10.03 -10.77 5.72
C THR A 197 10.03 -12.12 5.00
N ASP A 198 10.16 -13.22 5.73
CA ASP A 198 10.23 -14.55 5.13
C ASP A 198 8.84 -15.03 4.68
N PHE A 199 7.78 -14.67 5.40
CA PHE A 199 6.41 -14.87 4.94
C PHE A 199 6.20 -14.24 3.56
N PHE A 200 6.55 -12.96 3.38
CA PHE A 200 6.39 -12.29 2.09
C PHE A 200 7.36 -12.77 1.01
N LYS A 201 8.54 -13.28 1.37
CA LYS A 201 9.40 -13.98 0.42
C LYS A 201 8.73 -15.26 -0.12
N LEU A 202 8.13 -16.07 0.76
CA LEU A 202 7.39 -17.27 0.35
C LEU A 202 6.20 -16.92 -0.56
N VAL A 203 5.43 -15.90 -0.19
CA VAL A 203 4.32 -15.39 -1.03
C VAL A 203 4.84 -14.93 -2.40
N LYS A 204 5.93 -14.14 -2.45
CA LYS A 204 6.56 -13.67 -3.69
C LYS A 204 6.98 -14.85 -4.57
N LEU A 205 7.59 -15.86 -3.97
CA LEU A 205 7.99 -17.08 -4.64
C LEU A 205 6.77 -17.79 -5.24
N GLY A 206 5.69 -17.95 -4.50
CA GLY A 206 4.47 -18.55 -5.01
C GLY A 206 3.88 -17.80 -6.21
N PHE A 207 3.98 -16.47 -6.23
CA PHE A 207 3.54 -15.63 -7.35
C PHE A 207 4.58 -15.49 -8.48
N SER A 208 5.73 -16.16 -8.42
CA SER A 208 6.75 -16.12 -9.49
C SER A 208 6.22 -16.64 -10.85
N THR A 209 5.31 -17.60 -10.81
CA THR A 209 4.64 -18.16 -12.00
C THR A 209 3.11 -18.18 -11.85
N PRO A 210 2.42 -17.02 -11.85
CA PRO A 210 1.03 -16.91 -11.40
C PRO A 210 0.02 -17.67 -12.25
N ARG A 211 0.37 -18.03 -13.50
CA ARG A 211 -0.49 -18.84 -14.41
C ARG A 211 -0.34 -20.35 -14.19
N LYS A 212 0.69 -20.81 -13.48
CA LYS A 212 0.92 -22.22 -13.18
C LYS A 212 0.35 -22.59 -11.81
N ARG A 213 0.21 -23.90 -11.54
CA ARG A 213 -0.16 -24.42 -10.22
C ARG A 213 0.91 -24.06 -9.19
N LEU A 214 0.50 -23.79 -7.96
CA LEU A 214 1.38 -23.35 -6.88
C LEU A 214 2.54 -24.34 -6.63
N VAL A 215 2.26 -25.65 -6.70
CA VAL A 215 3.27 -26.70 -6.55
C VAL A 215 4.49 -26.49 -7.45
N ASN A 216 4.30 -26.02 -8.68
CA ASN A 216 5.41 -25.76 -9.60
C ASN A 216 6.22 -24.51 -9.21
N SER A 217 5.54 -23.47 -8.70
CA SER A 217 6.24 -22.27 -8.21
C SER A 217 7.09 -22.58 -6.98
N ILE A 218 6.57 -23.42 -6.07
CA ILE A 218 7.29 -23.86 -4.88
C ILE A 218 8.47 -24.75 -5.26
N HIS A 219 8.25 -25.77 -6.11
CA HIS A 219 9.28 -26.67 -6.61
C HIS A 219 10.48 -25.90 -7.20
N HIS A 220 10.21 -25.00 -8.15
CA HIS A 220 11.26 -24.24 -8.79
C HIS A 220 11.87 -23.17 -7.88
N GLY A 221 11.03 -22.49 -7.11
CA GLY A 221 11.47 -21.33 -6.32
C GLY A 221 12.28 -21.72 -5.08
N LEU A 222 11.94 -22.82 -4.42
CA LEU A 222 12.73 -23.37 -3.31
C LEU A 222 13.84 -24.32 -3.77
N ASN A 223 13.89 -24.66 -5.07
CA ASN A 223 14.82 -25.64 -5.63
C ASN A 223 14.76 -26.99 -4.90
N ILE A 224 13.56 -27.51 -4.65
CA ILE A 224 13.30 -28.76 -3.94
C ILE A 224 12.58 -29.76 -4.85
N PRO A 225 12.67 -31.09 -4.60
CA PRO A 225 11.91 -32.10 -5.32
C PRO A 225 10.40 -31.80 -5.32
N LYS A 226 9.72 -32.14 -6.42
CA LYS A 226 8.27 -31.93 -6.53
C LYS A 226 7.48 -32.71 -5.48
N SER A 227 7.98 -33.89 -5.07
CA SER A 227 7.42 -34.68 -3.96
C SER A 227 7.40 -33.89 -2.66
N ILE A 228 8.47 -33.20 -2.31
CA ILE A 228 8.54 -32.33 -1.11
C ILE A 228 7.57 -31.14 -1.24
N SER A 229 7.44 -30.56 -2.43
CA SER A 229 6.47 -29.50 -2.67
C SER A 229 5.02 -29.95 -2.51
N LEU A 230 4.71 -31.18 -2.93
CA LEU A 230 3.40 -31.79 -2.72
C LEU A 230 3.14 -32.08 -1.24
N GLU A 231 4.12 -32.64 -0.53
CA GLU A 231 4.06 -32.86 0.92
C GLU A 231 3.84 -31.56 1.69
N LEU A 232 4.55 -30.49 1.31
CA LEU A 232 4.39 -29.15 1.92
C LEU A 232 2.96 -28.64 1.75
N LEU A 233 2.36 -28.77 0.56
CA LEU A 233 0.99 -28.35 0.29
C LEU A 233 -0.03 -29.21 1.04
N ASP A 234 0.14 -30.53 1.06
CA ASP A 234 -0.74 -31.48 1.75
C ASP A 234 -0.78 -31.20 3.25
N LYS A 235 0.39 -31.12 3.91
CA LYS A 235 0.52 -30.75 5.32
C LYS A 235 -0.08 -29.37 5.64
N SER A 236 -0.04 -28.44 4.69
CA SER A 236 -0.67 -27.12 4.80
C SER A 236 -2.17 -27.14 4.55
N LYS A 237 -2.76 -28.29 4.18
CA LYS A 237 -4.15 -28.47 3.79
C LYS A 237 -4.54 -27.60 2.57
N ILE A 238 -3.64 -27.51 1.60
CA ILE A 238 -3.82 -26.77 0.36
C ILE A 238 -3.89 -27.76 -0.81
N ASP A 239 -4.96 -27.68 -1.60
CA ASP A 239 -5.10 -28.48 -2.82
C ASP A 239 -3.97 -28.13 -3.79
N ALA A 240 -3.19 -29.14 -4.19
CA ALA A 240 -2.05 -29.01 -5.10
C ALA A 240 -2.43 -28.54 -6.52
N SER A 241 -3.72 -28.61 -6.88
CA SER A 241 -4.23 -28.07 -8.14
C SER A 241 -4.36 -26.55 -8.16
N LYS A 242 -4.45 -25.90 -6.98
CA LYS A 242 -4.62 -24.45 -6.84
C LYS A 242 -3.47 -23.67 -7.47
N ARG A 243 -3.83 -22.48 -7.96
CA ARG A 243 -2.89 -21.45 -8.35
C ARG A 243 -2.67 -20.45 -7.19
N PRO A 244 -1.57 -19.69 -7.16
CA PRO A 244 -1.30 -18.76 -6.06
C PRO A 244 -2.41 -17.72 -5.83
N GLN A 245 -3.12 -17.30 -6.88
CA GLN A 245 -4.24 -16.35 -6.80
C GLN A 245 -5.49 -16.90 -6.10
N GLU A 246 -5.58 -18.21 -5.93
CA GLU A 246 -6.73 -18.91 -5.33
C GLU A 246 -6.54 -19.19 -3.83
N LEU A 247 -5.36 -18.83 -3.28
CA LEU A 247 -5.11 -18.95 -1.85
C LEU A 247 -5.64 -17.72 -1.09
N SER A 248 -6.33 -18.01 0.01
CA SER A 248 -6.61 -17.01 1.05
C SER A 248 -5.35 -16.63 1.81
N ILE A 249 -5.39 -15.52 2.56
CA ILE A 249 -4.27 -15.12 3.44
C ILE A 249 -4.02 -16.18 4.52
N ILE A 250 -5.07 -16.85 5.00
CA ILE A 250 -4.96 -17.92 6.00
C ILE A 250 -4.22 -19.11 5.40
N GLU A 251 -4.52 -19.52 4.18
CA GLU A 251 -3.81 -20.62 3.50
C GLU A 251 -2.34 -20.26 3.26
N TRP A 252 -2.03 -19.01 2.91
CA TRP A 252 -0.64 -18.53 2.85
C TRP A 252 0.06 -18.64 4.22
N GLY A 253 -0.65 -18.31 5.31
CA GLY A 253 -0.14 -18.47 6.68
C GLY A 253 0.13 -19.92 7.05
N ASN A 254 -0.80 -20.84 6.71
CA ASN A 254 -0.62 -22.27 6.93
C ASN A 254 0.60 -22.81 6.15
N LEU A 255 0.73 -22.40 4.90
CA LEU A 255 1.88 -22.76 4.06
C LEU A 255 3.21 -22.29 4.67
N TYR A 256 3.25 -21.06 5.17
CA TYR A 256 4.43 -20.51 5.83
C TYR A 256 4.78 -21.25 7.14
N LYS A 257 3.76 -21.57 7.95
CA LYS A 257 3.95 -22.33 9.19
C LYS A 257 4.54 -23.72 8.89
N THR A 258 3.93 -24.47 7.97
CA THR A 258 4.41 -25.80 7.56
C THR A 258 5.81 -25.73 6.94
N TYR A 259 6.09 -24.68 6.15
CA TYR A 259 7.43 -24.43 5.62
C TYR A 259 8.47 -24.30 6.74
N ASN A 260 8.19 -23.54 7.79
CA ASN A 260 9.11 -23.37 8.93
C ASN A 260 9.29 -24.66 9.72
N GLU A 261 8.21 -25.43 9.93
CA GLU A 261 8.26 -26.72 10.62
C GLU A 261 9.14 -27.73 9.86
N LEU A 262 9.01 -27.82 8.54
CA LEU A 262 9.84 -28.71 7.71
C LEU A 262 11.30 -28.24 7.63
N ASN A 263 11.54 -26.92 7.57
CA ASN A 263 12.88 -26.37 7.51
C ASN A 263 13.65 -26.55 8.82
N ASN A 264 12.96 -26.59 9.95
CA ASN A 264 13.54 -26.81 11.29
C ASN A 264 13.71 -28.30 11.59
N SER A 265 13.04 -29.19 10.89
CA SER A 265 13.31 -30.64 10.96
C SER A 265 14.63 -30.93 10.22
N GLU A 266 15.57 -31.64 10.87
CA GLU A 266 16.96 -31.83 10.41
C GLU A 266 17.11 -32.45 8.99
N ASN A 267 16.02 -32.81 8.32
CA ASN A 267 16.01 -33.58 7.07
C ASN A 267 15.87 -32.78 5.77
N VAL A 268 15.50 -31.49 5.81
CA VAL A 268 15.28 -30.70 4.58
C VAL A 268 15.66 -29.24 4.83
N LYS A 269 16.77 -28.80 4.24
CA LYS A 269 17.10 -27.35 4.22
C LYS A 269 16.31 -26.66 3.11
N LEU A 270 15.26 -25.91 3.48
CA LEU A 270 14.49 -25.09 2.56
C LEU A 270 15.02 -23.65 2.61
N ASN A 271 15.56 -23.13 1.51
CA ASN A 271 16.11 -21.77 1.47
C ASN A 271 15.15 -20.82 0.74
N LEU A 272 14.69 -19.79 1.43
CA LEU A 272 14.08 -18.59 0.83
C LEU A 272 15.21 -17.61 0.44
N SER A 273 15.85 -17.87 -0.70
CA SER A 273 16.84 -16.94 -1.27
C SER A 273 16.22 -15.64 -1.79
#